data_b10faaca41fcc09ad3f28f87bc24f1fb
#
_entry.id   b10faaca41fcc09ad3f28f87bc24f1fb
#
_cell.length_a   1.000
_cell.length_b   1.000
_cell.length_c   1.000
_cell.angle_alpha   90.00
_cell.angle_beta   90.00
_cell.angle_gamma   90.00
#
_symmetry.space_group_name_H-M   'P 1'
#
loop_
_entity.id
_entity.type
_entity.pdbx_description
1 polymer ?
#
loop_
_entity_poly.entity_id
_entity_poly.type
_entity_poly.pdbx_seq_one_letter_code
_entity_poly.pdbx_strand_id
1 'polypeptide(L)'
;MSAAEALAPEQSVDEVRESLSVTEKGQPANTIGNCRTVFCHDPLLRDAIRLNLLTDRVDIVRDLGWRRNTSALTDTDVKYLLLYFEQNYGLTSEKKMTAALSIVANENCYHPIQDVLNGLVWDGTPRIRSCLHHFLGAEVSDYVEEMLKHFLLGAIRRVFSPGSKYEEMLCLVGGQGAGKSSFFRLLAIRDEWFSDDLKKLDDDRVFLKLQGHWIIEMSEMLATSSAKSIEEIRSFISRQKETYRTPYEAQPKDRLRQCVFGGSSN
;
A
#
# COMPACT_ATOMS: atom_id res chain seq x y z
N MET A 1 -9.67 -12.95 -17.62
CA MET A 1 -9.16 -13.47 -18.91
C MET A 1 -7.71 -13.84 -18.70
N SER A 2 -7.48 -15.13 -18.63
CA SER A 2 -6.14 -15.72 -18.58
C SER A 2 -5.53 -15.61 -19.97
N ALA A 3 -4.42 -14.95 -20.10
CA ALA A 3 -3.43 -15.34 -21.08
C ALA A 3 -2.17 -15.61 -20.26
N ALA A 4 -1.74 -16.85 -20.28
CA ALA A 4 -0.37 -17.18 -19.96
C ALA A 4 0.52 -16.34 -20.89
N GLU A 5 0.99 -15.18 -20.43
CA GLU A 5 2.14 -14.54 -21.01
C GLU A 5 3.27 -15.56 -20.86
N ALA A 6 3.58 -16.21 -21.96
CA ALA A 6 4.76 -17.05 -22.07
C ALA A 6 5.91 -16.19 -21.58
N LEU A 7 6.50 -16.55 -20.43
CA LEU A 7 7.70 -15.92 -19.89
C LEU A 7 8.73 -15.91 -21.02
N ALA A 8 9.05 -14.73 -21.53
CA ALA A 8 10.15 -14.56 -22.46
C ALA A 8 11.40 -15.21 -21.82
N PRO A 9 12.21 -15.92 -22.60
CA PRO A 9 13.40 -16.59 -22.05
C PRO A 9 14.23 -15.59 -21.25
N GLU A 10 14.71 -16.02 -20.09
CA GLU A 10 15.57 -15.20 -19.25
C GLU A 10 16.83 -14.83 -20.03
N GLN A 11 17.02 -13.52 -20.26
CA GLN A 11 18.22 -13.01 -20.88
C GLN A 11 19.37 -13.03 -19.86
N SER A 12 20.55 -13.38 -20.30
CA SER A 12 21.75 -13.22 -19.48
C SER A 12 22.15 -11.75 -19.39
N VAL A 13 22.98 -11.40 -18.40
CA VAL A 13 23.55 -10.04 -18.26
C VAL A 13 24.26 -9.59 -19.54
N ASP A 14 24.98 -10.51 -20.22
CA ASP A 14 25.70 -10.20 -21.44
C ASP A 14 24.77 -9.90 -22.63
N GLU A 15 23.68 -10.69 -22.79
CA GLU A 15 22.66 -10.41 -23.81
C GLU A 15 21.95 -9.07 -23.58
N VAL A 16 21.65 -8.72 -22.33
CA VAL A 16 21.10 -7.40 -22.00
C VAL A 16 22.09 -6.30 -22.32
N ARG A 17 23.38 -6.51 -21.99
CA ARG A 17 24.46 -5.53 -22.31
C ARG A 17 24.60 -5.29 -23.81
N GLU A 18 24.54 -6.35 -24.61
CA GLU A 18 24.61 -6.26 -26.08
C GLU A 18 23.41 -5.53 -26.69
N SER A 19 22.24 -5.55 -26.02
CA SER A 19 21.05 -4.84 -26.49
C SER A 19 21.06 -3.33 -26.21
N LEU A 20 22.02 -2.84 -25.40
CA LEU A 20 22.09 -1.42 -25.05
C LEU A 20 22.61 -0.56 -26.23
N SER A 21 22.04 0.63 -26.36
CA SER A 21 22.59 1.63 -27.28
C SER A 21 23.95 2.08 -26.81
N VAL A 22 24.89 2.24 -27.78
CA VAL A 22 26.28 2.61 -27.52
C VAL A 22 26.58 4.03 -28.01
N THR A 23 27.63 4.61 -27.45
CA THR A 23 28.20 5.87 -27.89
C THR A 23 29.07 5.64 -29.13
N GLU A 24 29.54 6.72 -29.81
CA GLU A 24 30.50 6.65 -30.91
C GLU A 24 31.80 5.89 -30.56
N LYS A 25 32.12 5.80 -29.27
CA LYS A 25 33.31 5.07 -28.75
C LYS A 25 33.03 3.60 -28.44
N GLY A 26 31.81 3.08 -28.75
CA GLY A 26 31.43 1.71 -28.49
C GLY A 26 31.11 1.40 -27.01
N GLN A 27 31.03 2.41 -26.15
CA GLN A 27 30.66 2.22 -24.75
C GLN A 27 29.12 2.37 -24.56
N PRO A 28 28.49 1.63 -23.64
CA PRO A 28 27.06 1.80 -23.33
C PRO A 28 26.72 3.26 -23.02
N ALA A 29 25.73 3.79 -23.71
CA ALA A 29 25.32 5.18 -23.54
C ALA A 29 24.55 5.35 -22.24
N ASN A 30 24.95 6.30 -21.38
CA ASN A 30 24.20 6.66 -20.18
C ASN A 30 22.89 7.36 -20.56
N THR A 31 21.84 6.59 -20.89
CA THR A 31 20.49 7.08 -21.25
C THR A 31 19.44 6.50 -20.32
N ILE A 32 18.28 7.18 -20.18
CA ILE A 32 17.13 6.63 -19.45
C ILE A 32 16.66 5.33 -20.14
N GLY A 33 16.69 5.28 -21.47
CA GLY A 33 16.32 4.10 -22.26
C GLY A 33 17.16 2.87 -21.89
N ASN A 34 18.51 2.98 -21.90
CA ASN A 34 19.37 1.88 -21.48
C ASN A 34 19.13 1.44 -20.03
N CYS A 35 18.96 2.40 -19.10
CA CYS A 35 18.64 2.06 -17.72
C CYS A 35 17.29 1.33 -17.62
N ARG A 36 16.28 1.74 -18.39
CA ARG A 36 14.98 1.05 -18.44
C ARG A 36 15.12 -0.36 -19.01
N THR A 37 15.89 -0.54 -20.09
CA THR A 37 16.19 -1.87 -20.67
C THR A 37 16.79 -2.79 -19.62
N VAL A 38 17.77 -2.31 -18.85
CA VAL A 38 18.36 -3.10 -17.76
C VAL A 38 17.30 -3.48 -16.70
N PHE A 39 16.49 -2.54 -16.21
CA PHE A 39 15.44 -2.87 -15.24
C PHE A 39 14.40 -3.88 -15.76
N CYS A 40 14.11 -3.86 -17.05
CA CYS A 40 13.09 -4.74 -17.65
C CYS A 40 13.60 -6.14 -17.99
N HIS A 41 14.90 -6.29 -18.30
CA HIS A 41 15.42 -7.52 -18.90
C HIS A 41 16.53 -8.20 -18.10
N ASP A 42 17.20 -7.48 -17.20
CA ASP A 42 18.24 -8.06 -16.34
C ASP A 42 17.65 -9.17 -15.44
N PRO A 43 18.30 -10.33 -15.34
CA PRO A 43 17.78 -11.48 -14.59
C PRO A 43 17.56 -11.22 -13.10
N LEU A 44 18.32 -10.32 -12.48
CA LEU A 44 18.17 -9.93 -11.08
C LEU A 44 17.06 -8.88 -10.90
N LEU A 45 16.97 -7.91 -11.82
CA LEU A 45 16.16 -6.71 -11.65
C LEU A 45 14.75 -6.81 -12.27
N ARG A 46 14.58 -7.72 -13.25
CA ARG A 46 13.28 -7.93 -13.90
C ARG A 46 12.19 -8.24 -12.88
N ASP A 47 11.08 -7.54 -12.97
CA ASP A 47 9.91 -7.65 -12.07
C ASP A 47 10.20 -7.35 -10.59
N ALA A 48 11.42 -6.89 -10.26
CA ALA A 48 11.81 -6.58 -8.90
C ALA A 48 11.29 -5.22 -8.40
N ILE A 49 11.13 -4.26 -9.31
CA ILE A 49 10.77 -2.87 -8.99
C ILE A 49 9.30 -2.64 -9.31
N ARG A 50 8.50 -2.31 -8.29
CA ARG A 50 7.05 -2.12 -8.43
C ARG A 50 6.56 -0.91 -7.63
N LEU A 51 5.56 -0.19 -8.14
CA LEU A 51 4.88 0.86 -7.40
C LEU A 51 3.76 0.24 -6.55
N ASN A 52 3.83 0.41 -5.25
CA ASN A 52 2.79 0.02 -4.32
C ASN A 52 1.71 1.10 -4.26
N LEU A 53 0.52 0.81 -4.78
CA LEU A 53 -0.59 1.76 -4.89
C LEU A 53 -1.26 2.08 -3.53
N LEU A 54 -1.04 1.27 -2.49
CA LEU A 54 -1.54 1.54 -1.14
C LEU A 54 -0.66 2.58 -0.42
N THR A 55 0.67 2.43 -0.55
CA THR A 55 1.63 3.30 0.13
C THR A 55 2.09 4.47 -0.73
N ASP A 56 1.81 4.45 -2.05
CA ASP A 56 2.33 5.39 -3.06
C ASP A 56 3.87 5.47 -3.04
N ARG A 57 4.53 4.31 -2.82
CA ARG A 57 5.99 4.16 -2.75
C ARG A 57 6.46 3.06 -3.69
N VAL A 58 7.70 3.18 -4.14
CA VAL A 58 8.35 2.10 -4.88
C VAL A 58 8.78 1.02 -3.90
N ASP A 59 8.44 -0.23 -4.22
CA ASP A 59 8.87 -1.41 -3.49
C ASP A 59 9.84 -2.24 -4.35
N ILE A 60 10.78 -2.90 -3.67
CA ILE A 60 11.59 -3.98 -4.22
C ILE A 60 10.99 -5.29 -3.70
N VAL A 61 10.38 -6.06 -4.60
CA VAL A 61 9.59 -7.25 -4.26
C VAL A 61 10.35 -8.58 -4.43
N ARG A 62 11.65 -8.50 -4.84
CA ARG A 62 12.55 -9.66 -4.98
C ARG A 62 13.79 -9.47 -4.10
N ASP A 63 14.46 -10.57 -3.78
CA ASP A 63 15.80 -10.52 -3.17
C ASP A 63 16.82 -10.12 -4.24
N LEU A 64 17.53 -9.04 -3.99
CA LEU A 64 18.56 -8.51 -4.88
C LEU A 64 19.99 -8.82 -4.38
N GLY A 65 20.13 -9.70 -3.39
CA GLY A 65 21.44 -10.14 -2.90
C GLY A 65 22.10 -9.22 -1.86
N TRP A 66 21.41 -8.18 -1.37
CA TRP A 66 21.89 -7.37 -0.25
C TRP A 66 20.84 -7.26 0.87
N ARG A 67 21.33 -7.00 2.09
CA ARG A 67 20.46 -6.97 3.27
C ARG A 67 19.49 -5.80 3.22
N ARG A 68 18.21 -6.10 3.40
CA ARG A 68 17.09 -5.16 3.47
C ARG A 68 16.19 -5.47 4.66
N ASN A 69 15.61 -4.45 5.27
CA ASN A 69 14.71 -4.59 6.42
C ASN A 69 13.25 -4.24 6.07
N THR A 70 13.00 -3.75 4.87
CA THR A 70 11.67 -3.30 4.39
C THR A 70 11.55 -3.57 2.90
N SER A 71 10.32 -3.70 2.40
CA SER A 71 10.04 -3.77 0.96
C SER A 71 10.22 -2.42 0.27
N ALA A 72 9.95 -1.31 0.97
CA ALA A 72 10.09 0.02 0.38
C ALA A 72 11.53 0.33 -0.04
N LEU A 73 11.68 0.90 -1.23
CA LEU A 73 12.97 1.38 -1.75
C LEU A 73 13.58 2.42 -0.79
N THR A 74 14.84 2.24 -0.44
CA THR A 74 15.62 3.16 0.40
C THR A 74 16.74 3.82 -0.38
N ASP A 75 17.32 4.91 0.16
CA ASP A 75 18.49 5.57 -0.43
C ASP A 75 19.69 4.60 -0.54
N THR A 76 19.81 3.67 0.40
CA THR A 76 20.85 2.63 0.36
C THR A 76 20.64 1.67 -0.83
N ASP A 77 19.38 1.28 -1.10
CA ASP A 77 19.06 0.44 -2.25
C ASP A 77 19.43 1.15 -3.58
N VAL A 78 19.20 2.46 -3.66
CA VAL A 78 19.58 3.25 -4.85
C VAL A 78 21.10 3.19 -5.07
N LYS A 79 21.91 3.21 -4.01
CA LYS A 79 23.37 3.09 -4.11
C LYS A 79 23.83 1.69 -4.55
N TYR A 80 23.19 0.64 -4.03
CA TYR A 80 23.46 -0.72 -4.48
C TYR A 80 23.05 -0.94 -5.95
N LEU A 81 21.91 -0.41 -6.36
CA LEU A 81 21.49 -0.44 -7.76
C LEU A 81 22.48 0.29 -8.66
N LEU A 82 22.94 1.47 -8.27
CA LEU A 82 23.93 2.22 -9.05
C LEU A 82 25.24 1.44 -9.19
N LEU A 83 25.73 0.86 -8.09
CA LEU A 83 26.93 0.01 -8.13
C LEU A 83 26.73 -1.19 -9.07
N TYR A 84 25.57 -1.84 -9.02
CA TYR A 84 25.25 -2.96 -9.92
C TYR A 84 25.23 -2.53 -11.39
N PHE A 85 24.62 -1.38 -11.70
CA PHE A 85 24.59 -0.80 -13.05
C PHE A 85 25.99 -0.45 -13.57
N GLU A 86 26.83 0.11 -12.71
CA GLU A 86 28.21 0.44 -13.06
C GLU A 86 29.03 -0.82 -13.37
N GLN A 87 28.99 -1.82 -12.48
CA GLN A 87 29.79 -3.04 -12.60
C GLN A 87 29.38 -3.91 -13.81
N ASN A 88 28.08 -4.05 -14.05
CA ASN A 88 27.59 -4.98 -15.06
C ASN A 88 27.34 -4.31 -16.43
N TYR A 89 27.04 -3.01 -16.46
CA TYR A 89 26.59 -2.32 -17.68
C TYR A 89 27.41 -1.06 -18.03
N GLY A 90 28.30 -0.61 -17.16
CA GLY A 90 29.02 0.64 -17.34
C GLY A 90 28.15 1.89 -17.29
N LEU A 91 26.94 1.80 -16.70
CA LEU A 91 26.00 2.90 -16.57
C LEU A 91 26.18 3.56 -15.19
N THR A 92 26.70 4.80 -15.18
CA THR A 92 27.15 5.50 -13.96
C THR A 92 26.25 6.68 -13.55
N SER A 93 25.19 6.98 -14.31
CA SER A 93 24.35 8.16 -14.07
C SER A 93 23.20 7.85 -13.13
N GLU A 94 23.36 8.12 -11.83
CA GLU A 94 22.29 7.97 -10.82
C GLU A 94 20.99 8.66 -11.22
N LYS A 95 21.06 9.90 -11.74
CA LYS A 95 19.89 10.66 -12.18
C LYS A 95 19.09 9.95 -13.27
N LYS A 96 19.76 9.32 -14.24
CA LYS A 96 19.08 8.62 -15.34
C LYS A 96 18.56 7.25 -14.88
N MET A 97 19.32 6.57 -14.03
CA MET A 97 18.89 5.32 -13.40
C MET A 97 17.64 5.53 -12.54
N THR A 98 17.61 6.52 -11.67
CA THR A 98 16.43 6.81 -10.82
C THR A 98 15.22 7.27 -11.64
N ALA A 99 15.42 8.01 -12.74
CA ALA A 99 14.33 8.33 -13.66
C ALA A 99 13.75 7.07 -14.33
N ALA A 100 14.60 6.16 -14.81
CA ALA A 100 14.17 4.88 -15.37
C ALA A 100 13.47 4.00 -14.32
N LEU A 101 14.00 3.93 -13.11
CA LEU A 101 13.41 3.21 -11.98
C LEU A 101 11.98 3.69 -11.71
N SER A 102 11.76 5.00 -11.67
CA SER A 102 10.42 5.57 -11.45
C SER A 102 9.45 5.22 -12.58
N ILE A 103 9.91 5.19 -13.84
CA ILE A 103 9.10 4.78 -14.99
C ILE A 103 8.73 3.31 -14.87
N VAL A 104 9.69 2.42 -14.65
CA VAL A 104 9.48 0.98 -14.55
C VAL A 104 8.58 0.64 -13.36
N ALA A 105 8.79 1.27 -12.21
CA ALA A 105 7.92 1.08 -11.06
C ALA A 105 6.45 1.43 -11.36
N ASN A 106 6.22 2.53 -12.09
CA ASN A 106 4.88 2.97 -12.47
C ASN A 106 4.24 2.06 -13.54
N GLU A 107 5.03 1.49 -14.45
CA GLU A 107 4.58 0.48 -15.41
C GLU A 107 4.19 -0.84 -14.73
N ASN A 108 4.84 -1.17 -13.60
CA ASN A 108 4.66 -2.39 -12.81
C ASN A 108 3.97 -2.11 -11.47
N CYS A 109 2.88 -1.34 -11.47
CA CYS A 109 2.16 -1.06 -10.24
C CYS A 109 1.41 -2.31 -9.72
N TYR A 110 1.17 -2.37 -8.41
CA TYR A 110 0.40 -3.40 -7.75
C TYR A 110 -0.33 -2.84 -6.53
N HIS A 111 -1.36 -3.55 -6.09
CA HIS A 111 -2.09 -3.17 -4.87
C HIS A 111 -2.12 -4.36 -3.90
N PRO A 112 -1.34 -4.34 -2.80
CA PRO A 112 -1.13 -5.52 -1.97
C PRO A 112 -2.42 -6.09 -1.36
N ILE A 113 -3.39 -5.23 -1.01
CA ILE A 113 -4.67 -5.69 -0.46
C ILE A 113 -5.55 -6.29 -1.56
N GLN A 114 -5.60 -5.70 -2.76
CA GLN A 114 -6.36 -6.28 -3.88
C GLN A 114 -5.81 -7.64 -4.26
N ASP A 115 -4.49 -7.80 -4.29
CA ASP A 115 -3.85 -9.06 -4.62
C ASP A 115 -4.25 -10.16 -3.62
N VAL A 116 -4.25 -9.85 -2.31
CA VAL A 116 -4.71 -10.78 -1.28
C VAL A 116 -6.22 -11.08 -1.42
N LEU A 117 -7.06 -10.06 -1.57
CA LEU A 117 -8.51 -10.25 -1.66
C LEU A 117 -8.92 -11.03 -2.92
N ASN A 118 -8.25 -10.79 -4.05
CA ASN A 118 -8.48 -11.53 -5.30
C ASN A 118 -8.04 -13.01 -5.21
N GLY A 119 -7.11 -13.32 -4.32
CA GLY A 119 -6.67 -14.70 -4.06
C GLY A 119 -7.58 -15.49 -3.11
N LEU A 120 -8.57 -14.84 -2.47
CA LEU A 120 -9.47 -15.51 -1.54
C LEU A 120 -10.50 -16.37 -2.28
N VAL A 121 -10.71 -17.58 -1.77
CA VAL A 121 -11.77 -18.49 -2.24
C VAL A 121 -12.72 -18.74 -1.08
N TRP A 122 -14.01 -18.46 -1.29
CA TRP A 122 -15.03 -18.73 -0.28
C TRP A 122 -15.25 -20.22 -0.10
N ASP A 123 -15.17 -20.69 1.14
CA ASP A 123 -15.37 -22.09 1.51
C ASP A 123 -16.84 -22.47 1.75
N GLY A 124 -17.79 -21.56 1.49
CA GLY A 124 -19.22 -21.77 1.70
C GLY A 124 -19.72 -21.53 3.14
N THR A 125 -18.83 -21.16 4.08
CA THR A 125 -19.23 -20.97 5.49
C THR A 125 -19.61 -19.53 5.80
N PRO A 126 -20.86 -19.20 6.18
CA PRO A 126 -21.28 -17.86 6.54
C PRO A 126 -20.78 -17.51 7.95
N ARG A 127 -19.75 -16.65 8.02
CA ARG A 127 -19.10 -16.27 9.30
C ARG A 127 -19.54 -14.91 9.86
N ILE A 128 -20.05 -14.01 9.03
CA ILE A 128 -20.32 -12.62 9.41
C ILE A 128 -21.31 -12.57 10.57
N ARG A 129 -22.41 -13.34 10.52
CA ARG A 129 -23.47 -13.37 11.54
C ARG A 129 -22.96 -13.66 12.95
N SER A 130 -22.01 -14.57 13.09
CA SER A 130 -21.49 -15.00 14.39
C SER A 130 -20.15 -14.35 14.76
N CYS A 131 -19.55 -13.59 13.87
CA CYS A 131 -18.19 -13.10 14.02
C CYS A 131 -18.02 -12.23 15.29
N LEU A 132 -18.81 -11.16 15.43
CA LEU A 132 -18.73 -10.28 16.60
C LEU A 132 -19.14 -10.98 17.90
N HIS A 133 -20.07 -11.95 17.85
CA HIS A 133 -20.40 -12.78 19.00
C HIS A 133 -19.22 -13.66 19.42
N HIS A 134 -18.62 -14.35 18.46
CA HIS A 134 -17.53 -15.30 18.71
C HIS A 134 -16.28 -14.63 19.30
N PHE A 135 -15.91 -13.48 18.76
CA PHE A 135 -14.67 -12.81 19.15
C PHE A 135 -14.83 -11.79 20.27
N LEU A 136 -15.99 -11.17 20.39
CA LEU A 136 -16.22 -10.04 21.29
C LEU A 136 -17.41 -10.23 22.24
N GLY A 137 -18.14 -11.35 22.15
CA GLY A 137 -19.32 -11.61 22.97
C GLY A 137 -20.53 -10.72 22.65
N ALA A 138 -20.57 -10.07 21.48
CA ALA A 138 -21.71 -9.26 21.07
C ALA A 138 -22.97 -10.11 20.88
N GLU A 139 -24.14 -9.50 21.03
CA GLU A 139 -25.42 -10.18 20.77
C GLU A 139 -25.54 -10.57 19.30
N VAL A 140 -26.04 -11.78 19.03
CA VAL A 140 -26.32 -12.22 17.64
C VAL A 140 -27.67 -11.60 17.23
N SER A 141 -27.62 -10.63 16.34
CA SER A 141 -28.81 -9.97 15.77
C SER A 141 -28.56 -9.58 14.32
N ASP A 142 -29.63 -9.36 13.57
CA ASP A 142 -29.54 -8.90 12.18
C ASP A 142 -28.88 -7.51 12.11
N TYR A 143 -29.09 -6.66 13.11
CA TYR A 143 -28.42 -5.36 13.21
C TYR A 143 -26.90 -5.51 13.31
N VAL A 144 -26.40 -6.36 14.20
CA VAL A 144 -24.97 -6.58 14.42
C VAL A 144 -24.32 -7.20 13.16
N GLU A 145 -25.01 -8.14 12.51
CA GLU A 145 -24.57 -8.73 11.24
C GLU A 145 -24.43 -7.69 10.16
N GLU A 146 -25.48 -6.87 9.92
CA GLU A 146 -25.46 -5.85 8.87
C GLU A 146 -24.42 -4.76 9.14
N MET A 147 -24.19 -4.34 10.40
CA MET A 147 -23.14 -3.37 10.74
C MET A 147 -21.74 -3.88 10.37
N LEU A 148 -21.41 -5.11 10.72
CA LEU A 148 -20.13 -5.70 10.34
C LEU A 148 -20.00 -5.87 8.83
N LYS A 149 -21.06 -6.34 8.18
CA LYS A 149 -21.11 -6.52 6.74
C LYS A 149 -20.90 -5.19 5.99
N HIS A 150 -21.58 -4.11 6.40
CA HIS A 150 -21.40 -2.78 5.84
C HIS A 150 -19.97 -2.28 6.01
N PHE A 151 -19.37 -2.48 7.18
CA PHE A 151 -17.98 -2.11 7.43
C PHE A 151 -17.02 -2.83 6.49
N LEU A 152 -17.16 -4.16 6.35
CA LEU A 152 -16.31 -4.96 5.47
C LEU A 152 -16.50 -4.59 3.99
N LEU A 153 -17.74 -4.39 3.54
CA LEU A 153 -18.03 -3.97 2.17
C LEU A 153 -17.46 -2.58 1.88
N GLY A 154 -17.55 -1.64 2.83
CA GLY A 154 -16.93 -0.32 2.73
C GLY A 154 -15.41 -0.40 2.62
N ALA A 155 -14.78 -1.25 3.43
CA ALA A 155 -13.35 -1.50 3.39
C ALA A 155 -12.89 -2.06 2.04
N ILE A 156 -13.58 -3.08 1.53
CA ILE A 156 -13.30 -3.68 0.21
C ILE A 156 -13.53 -2.64 -0.90
N ARG A 157 -14.66 -1.92 -0.86
CA ARG A 157 -14.99 -0.93 -1.88
C ARG A 157 -13.93 0.16 -2.01
N ARG A 158 -13.39 0.67 -0.89
CA ARG A 158 -12.34 1.71 -0.90
C ARG A 158 -11.01 1.22 -1.46
N VAL A 159 -10.74 -0.07 -1.38
CA VAL A 159 -9.56 -0.69 -1.99
C VAL A 159 -9.72 -0.87 -3.50
N PHE A 160 -10.89 -1.35 -3.96
CA PHE A 160 -11.14 -1.57 -5.40
C PHE A 160 -11.58 -0.31 -6.15
N SER A 161 -12.12 0.68 -5.44
CA SER A 161 -12.53 1.97 -5.97
C SER A 161 -12.06 3.09 -5.02
N PRO A 162 -10.75 3.42 -5.03
CA PRO A 162 -10.20 4.45 -4.18
C PRO A 162 -10.97 5.77 -4.28
N GLY A 163 -11.21 6.43 -3.17
CA GLY A 163 -11.99 7.65 -3.09
C GLY A 163 -13.50 7.45 -3.14
N SER A 164 -14.01 6.22 -3.17
CA SER A 164 -15.46 5.99 -3.09
C SER A 164 -16.03 6.54 -1.78
N LYS A 165 -17.25 7.10 -1.87
CA LYS A 165 -17.94 7.65 -0.70
C LYS A 165 -18.25 6.54 0.30
N TYR A 166 -17.79 6.70 1.53
CA TYR A 166 -18.08 5.85 2.68
C TYR A 166 -17.99 6.70 3.93
N GLU A 167 -19.10 6.86 4.65
CA GLU A 167 -19.28 7.82 5.75
C GLU A 167 -19.53 7.13 7.09
N GLU A 168 -19.38 5.82 7.14
CA GLU A 168 -19.69 5.00 8.30
C GLU A 168 -18.42 4.59 9.04
N MET A 169 -18.55 4.39 10.34
CA MET A 169 -17.51 3.87 11.21
C MET A 169 -18.11 2.79 12.10
N LEU A 170 -17.54 1.60 12.12
CA LEU A 170 -17.91 0.55 13.05
C LEU A 170 -17.40 0.92 14.46
N CYS A 171 -18.30 1.15 15.41
CA CYS A 171 -17.97 1.47 16.78
C CYS A 171 -18.19 0.27 17.70
N LEU A 172 -17.12 -0.20 18.33
CA LEU A 172 -17.14 -1.29 19.32
C LEU A 172 -17.12 -0.71 20.73
N VAL A 173 -18.18 -0.96 21.51
CA VAL A 173 -18.33 -0.49 22.88
C VAL A 173 -18.26 -1.69 23.83
N GLY A 174 -17.47 -1.60 24.90
CA GLY A 174 -17.34 -2.71 25.88
C GLY A 174 -16.13 -2.53 26.76
N GLY A 175 -16.03 -3.31 27.81
CA GLY A 175 -14.98 -3.19 28.84
C GLY A 175 -13.55 -3.17 28.30
N GLN A 176 -12.64 -2.62 29.07
CA GLN A 176 -11.22 -2.65 28.77
C GLN A 176 -10.72 -4.11 28.69
N GLY A 177 -9.86 -4.41 27.73
CA GLY A 177 -9.33 -5.76 27.52
C GLY A 177 -10.26 -6.71 26.76
N ALA A 178 -11.44 -6.28 26.30
CA ALA A 178 -12.38 -7.12 25.54
C ALA A 178 -11.91 -7.51 24.12
N GLY A 179 -10.72 -7.08 23.69
CA GLY A 179 -10.17 -7.46 22.38
C GLY A 179 -10.60 -6.58 21.20
N LYS A 180 -11.24 -5.42 21.45
CA LYS A 180 -11.74 -4.52 20.40
C LYS A 180 -10.68 -4.12 19.37
N SER A 181 -9.54 -3.62 19.82
CA SER A 181 -8.42 -3.22 18.95
C SER A 181 -7.79 -4.42 18.25
N SER A 182 -7.66 -5.56 18.94
CA SER A 182 -7.18 -6.81 18.35
C SER A 182 -8.10 -7.29 17.22
N PHE A 183 -9.41 -7.09 17.36
CA PHE A 183 -10.39 -7.43 16.34
C PHE A 183 -10.17 -6.59 15.05
N PHE A 184 -10.03 -5.26 15.15
CA PHE A 184 -9.73 -4.41 13.99
C PHE A 184 -8.39 -4.77 13.35
N ARG A 185 -7.38 -5.05 14.16
CA ARG A 185 -6.04 -5.47 13.68
C ARG A 185 -6.11 -6.78 12.88
N LEU A 186 -6.86 -7.77 13.36
CA LEU A 186 -7.05 -9.04 12.66
C LEU A 186 -7.85 -8.88 11.37
N LEU A 187 -8.86 -7.98 11.34
CA LEU A 187 -9.61 -7.67 10.12
C LEU A 187 -8.73 -7.03 9.04
N ALA A 188 -7.68 -6.31 9.41
CA ALA A 188 -6.74 -5.73 8.47
C ALA A 188 -5.84 -6.79 7.79
N ILE A 189 -5.89 -8.06 8.21
CA ILE A 189 -5.14 -9.22 7.68
C ILE A 189 -3.65 -9.15 7.99
N ARG A 190 -3.01 -8.00 7.82
CA ARG A 190 -1.59 -7.76 8.14
C ARG A 190 -1.44 -6.58 9.06
N ASP A 191 -0.50 -6.67 10.00
CA ASP A 191 -0.22 -5.60 10.97
C ASP A 191 0.13 -4.28 10.30
N GLU A 192 0.85 -4.31 9.20
CA GLU A 192 1.26 -3.13 8.41
C GLU A 192 0.08 -2.38 7.76
N TRP A 193 -1.08 -3.01 7.63
CA TRP A 193 -2.30 -2.41 7.09
C TRP A 193 -3.25 -1.88 8.16
N PHE A 194 -2.88 -2.04 9.43
CA PHE A 194 -3.61 -1.54 10.60
C PHE A 194 -2.88 -0.36 11.23
N SER A 195 -3.62 0.61 11.73
CA SER A 195 -3.07 1.70 12.57
C SER A 195 -4.03 2.04 13.71
N ASP A 196 -3.49 2.26 14.89
CA ASP A 196 -4.16 2.79 16.08
C ASP A 196 -3.55 4.14 16.54
N ASP A 197 -2.72 4.75 15.69
CA ASP A 197 -2.00 6.01 16.01
C ASP A 197 -2.80 7.27 15.66
N LEU A 198 -4.06 7.17 15.28
CA LEU A 198 -4.89 8.33 14.95
C LEU A 198 -5.57 8.89 16.21
N LYS A 199 -4.84 9.73 16.97
CA LYS A 199 -5.30 10.31 18.24
C LYS A 199 -5.91 11.71 18.11
N LYS A 200 -5.58 12.44 17.05
CA LYS A 200 -6.05 13.81 16.79
C LYS A 200 -6.29 14.03 15.30
N LEU A 201 -7.35 14.78 14.96
CA LEU A 201 -7.73 15.07 13.58
C LEU A 201 -7.22 16.42 13.08
N ASP A 202 -6.76 17.29 13.98
CA ASP A 202 -6.23 18.62 13.73
C ASP A 202 -4.70 18.68 13.52
N ASP A 203 -4.03 17.52 13.45
CA ASP A 203 -2.61 17.42 13.13
C ASP A 203 -2.40 17.63 11.62
N ASP A 204 -1.55 18.58 11.23
CA ASP A 204 -1.18 18.84 9.83
C ASP A 204 -0.61 17.60 9.12
N ARG A 205 -0.15 16.61 9.88
CA ARG A 205 0.41 15.34 9.38
C ARG A 205 -0.57 14.18 9.45
N VAL A 206 -1.83 14.42 9.82
CA VAL A 206 -2.85 13.36 9.94
C VAL A 206 -2.95 12.52 8.67
N PHE A 207 -2.82 13.16 7.51
CA PHE A 207 -2.94 12.47 6.22
C PHE A 207 -1.79 11.49 5.94
N LEU A 208 -0.59 11.77 6.46
CA LEU A 208 0.55 10.85 6.36
C LEU A 208 0.32 9.57 7.18
N LYS A 209 -0.47 9.67 8.25
CA LYS A 209 -0.86 8.52 9.07
C LYS A 209 -1.93 7.63 8.44
N LEU A 210 -2.61 8.12 7.40
CA LEU A 210 -3.58 7.33 6.65
C LEU A 210 -2.93 6.48 5.55
N GLN A 211 -1.79 6.96 5.03
CA GLN A 211 -1.13 6.35 3.90
C GLN A 211 -0.55 4.96 4.27
N GLY A 212 -0.87 3.96 3.47
CA GLY A 212 -0.41 2.60 3.70
C GLY A 212 -1.26 1.77 4.65
N HIS A 213 -2.33 2.35 5.23
CA HIS A 213 -3.23 1.63 6.13
C HIS A 213 -4.60 1.41 5.51
N TRP A 214 -5.20 0.27 5.81
CA TRP A 214 -6.52 -0.13 5.34
C TRP A 214 -7.60 0.06 6.41
N ILE A 215 -7.32 -0.41 7.63
CA ILE A 215 -8.19 -0.21 8.79
C ILE A 215 -7.47 0.64 9.82
N ILE A 216 -8.10 1.76 10.20
CA ILE A 216 -7.55 2.70 11.16
C ILE A 216 -8.49 2.79 12.36
N GLU A 217 -7.95 2.50 13.53
CA GLU A 217 -8.70 2.61 14.78
C GLU A 217 -8.60 4.03 15.35
N MET A 218 -9.76 4.59 15.68
CA MET A 218 -9.93 5.84 16.40
C MET A 218 -10.31 5.51 17.84
N SER A 219 -9.33 5.14 18.65
CA SER A 219 -9.54 4.80 20.07
C SER A 219 -9.80 6.06 20.90
N GLU A 220 -10.70 5.94 21.92
CA GLU A 220 -11.00 6.99 22.91
C GLU A 220 -11.54 8.32 22.36
N MET A 221 -11.53 8.57 21.06
CA MET A 221 -12.06 9.80 20.48
C MET A 221 -13.56 9.96 20.67
N LEU A 222 -14.27 8.85 20.80
CA LEU A 222 -15.73 8.84 21.04
C LEU A 222 -16.10 9.15 22.47
N ALA A 223 -15.25 8.81 23.44
CA ALA A 223 -15.54 8.96 24.87
C ALA A 223 -15.48 10.44 25.35
N THR A 224 -14.74 11.30 24.64
CA THR A 224 -14.55 12.72 24.98
C THR A 224 -15.30 13.68 24.07
N SER A 225 -16.19 13.16 23.21
CA SER A 225 -16.75 13.91 22.09
C SER A 225 -17.82 14.91 22.52
N SER A 226 -17.53 16.19 22.42
CA SER A 226 -18.55 17.25 22.33
C SER A 226 -19.29 17.17 20.97
N ALA A 227 -20.45 17.80 20.85
CA ALA A 227 -21.19 17.85 19.58
C ALA A 227 -20.30 18.36 18.41
N LYS A 228 -19.42 19.34 18.67
CA LYS A 228 -18.44 19.86 17.70
C LYS A 228 -17.45 18.79 17.26
N SER A 229 -16.92 18.00 18.21
CA SER A 229 -15.97 16.92 17.90
C SER A 229 -16.60 15.80 17.05
N ILE A 230 -17.88 15.49 17.27
CA ILE A 230 -18.63 14.52 16.47
C ILE A 230 -18.76 14.99 15.02
N GLU A 231 -19.02 16.28 14.81
CA GLU A 231 -19.15 16.86 13.48
C GLU A 231 -17.80 16.90 12.73
N GLU A 232 -16.72 17.19 13.44
CA GLU A 232 -15.35 17.09 12.92
C GLU A 232 -15.00 15.66 12.50
N ILE A 233 -15.32 14.65 13.33
CA ILE A 233 -15.12 13.24 13.01
C ILE A 233 -15.93 12.85 11.76
N ARG A 234 -17.22 13.22 11.69
CA ARG A 234 -18.06 12.94 10.51
C ARG A 234 -17.50 13.58 9.24
N SER A 235 -17.13 14.86 9.32
CA SER A 235 -16.48 15.56 8.21
C SER A 235 -15.18 14.89 7.78
N PHE A 236 -14.38 14.41 8.73
CA PHE A 236 -13.13 13.71 8.44
C PHE A 236 -13.36 12.35 7.78
N ILE A 237 -14.29 11.54 8.30
CA ILE A 237 -14.60 10.20 7.77
C ILE A 237 -15.17 10.29 6.34
N SER A 238 -16.00 11.29 6.05
CA SER A 238 -16.68 11.45 4.75
C SER A 238 -15.75 11.86 3.61
N ARG A 239 -14.52 12.30 3.88
CA ARG A 239 -13.58 12.71 2.83
C ARG A 239 -13.25 11.57 1.89
N GLN A 240 -13.17 11.90 0.61
CA GLN A 240 -12.89 10.94 -0.46
C GLN A 240 -11.44 11.01 -0.93
N LYS A 241 -10.79 12.15 -0.75
CA LYS A 241 -9.40 12.40 -1.11
C LYS A 241 -8.74 13.36 -0.15
N GLU A 242 -7.43 13.29 -0.11
CA GLU A 242 -6.56 14.23 0.59
C GLU A 242 -5.58 14.84 -0.41
N THR A 243 -5.38 16.14 -0.35
CA THR A 243 -4.40 16.82 -1.20
C THR A 243 -3.25 17.27 -0.32
N TYR A 244 -2.11 16.61 -0.42
CA TYR A 244 -0.92 16.99 0.34
C TYR A 244 0.35 16.66 -0.43
N ARG A 245 1.46 17.21 0.03
CA ARG A 245 2.81 16.99 -0.49
C ARG A 245 3.62 16.19 0.52
N THR A 246 4.17 15.07 0.11
CA THR A 246 5.15 14.35 0.93
C THR A 246 6.52 15.02 0.83
N PRO A 247 7.41 14.82 1.83
CA PRO A 247 8.79 15.25 1.70
C PRO A 247 9.38 14.71 0.39
N TYR A 248 10.11 15.56 -0.34
CA TYR A 248 10.76 15.29 -1.63
C TYR A 248 9.86 15.25 -2.88
N GLU A 249 8.54 15.38 -2.77
CA GLU A 249 7.69 15.62 -3.94
C GLU A 249 7.76 17.09 -4.37
N ALA A 250 7.87 17.34 -5.68
CA ALA A 250 7.91 18.70 -6.22
C ALA A 250 6.54 19.40 -6.16
N GLN A 251 5.45 18.65 -6.28
CA GLN A 251 4.07 19.13 -6.34
C GLN A 251 3.17 18.42 -5.35
N PRO A 252 2.12 19.08 -4.80
CA PRO A 252 1.07 18.38 -4.05
C PRO A 252 0.33 17.41 -4.98
N LYS A 253 -0.08 16.27 -4.44
CA LYS A 253 -0.80 15.22 -5.17
C LYS A 253 -2.11 14.90 -4.47
N ASP A 254 -3.17 14.72 -5.26
CA ASP A 254 -4.43 14.17 -4.77
C ASP A 254 -4.27 12.67 -4.50
N ARG A 255 -4.51 12.28 -3.27
CA ARG A 255 -4.50 10.87 -2.85
C ARG A 255 -5.89 10.44 -2.47
N LEU A 256 -6.43 9.53 -3.25
CA LEU A 256 -7.75 8.97 -3.03
C LEU A 256 -7.73 8.08 -1.78
N ARG A 257 -8.74 8.25 -0.93
CA ARG A 257 -8.82 7.51 0.34
C ARG A 257 -9.11 6.04 0.10
N GLN A 258 -8.30 5.17 0.71
CA GLN A 258 -8.38 3.72 0.59
C GLN A 258 -8.68 3.05 1.94
N CYS A 259 -8.61 3.80 3.04
CA CYS A 259 -8.85 3.29 4.38
C CYS A 259 -10.30 3.47 4.84
N VAL A 260 -10.69 2.66 5.83
CA VAL A 260 -11.91 2.83 6.63
C VAL A 260 -11.54 3.00 8.11
N PHE A 261 -12.49 3.53 8.88
CA PHE A 261 -12.27 3.83 10.29
C PHE A 261 -13.11 2.91 11.20
N GLY A 262 -12.47 2.33 12.20
CA GLY A 262 -13.11 1.68 13.32
C GLY A 262 -12.99 2.55 14.57
N GLY A 263 -14.01 2.53 15.43
CA GLY A 263 -14.00 3.21 16.72
C GLY A 263 -14.03 2.22 17.87
N SER A 264 -13.27 2.47 18.94
CA SER A 264 -13.40 1.72 20.18
C SER A 264 -13.63 2.66 21.37
N SER A 265 -14.53 2.24 22.27
CA SER A 265 -14.84 2.95 23.51
C SER A 265 -15.08 1.95 24.65
N ASN A 266 -14.84 2.40 25.86
CA ASN A 266 -15.16 1.69 27.10
C ASN A 266 -16.52 2.10 27.64
#